data_e5e37a5aa0f25b6f343a8e60dfa9b8cd
#
_entry.id   e5e37a5aa0f25b6f343a8e60dfa9b8cd
#
_cell.length_a   1.000
_cell.length_b   1.000
_cell.length_c   1.000
_cell.angle_alpha   90.00
_cell.angle_beta   90.00
_cell.angle_gamma   90.00
#
_symmetry.space_group_name_H-M   'P 1'
#
loop_
_entity.id
_entity.type
_entity.pdbx_description
1 polymer ?
#
loop_
_entity_poly.entity_id
_entity_poly.type
_entity_poly.pdbx_seq_one_letter_code
_entity_poly.pdbx_strand_id
1 'polypeptide(L)'
;MKIKSVYAYLHKLPITKPYTIAYKTITETRIVFLEIMLENGLTGIGSANPFSAVVGETPEQTLANLQSGFLDEFIGKDIRLFNSLIHSAATHFPKQPGTLAAIDIAFHDLFCKYLEIPVLDFYGRQKDNLPTSVTIGIKEIKEMQQDADDYYKLGFRILKIKTGIDADADIERVIKLSEKFSKKMLIRVDANQGYTITDLQKFIESTSHLGLELIEQPMKVGQEHFLSVLPEKDKKLLVADESLIDAKSAWKLSNKPQPFGTYNIKLMKSGGIAGAREIAVIAKNAGIDLFWGCNDESIVSITAALHAAYSCSNTKYLDLDGSFDLAKDLVEGGFELKDGYLYPNCLPGLGFQKL
;
A
#
# COMPACT_ATOMS: atom_id res chain seq x y z
N MET A 1 -24.01 20.32 5.28
CA MET A 1 -23.29 20.87 4.10
C MET A 1 -23.41 19.88 2.95
N LYS A 2 -23.93 20.34 1.79
CA LYS A 2 -24.27 19.46 0.67
C LYS A 2 -23.15 19.35 -0.36
N ILE A 3 -23.06 18.19 -1.00
CA ILE A 3 -22.18 17.94 -2.15
C ILE A 3 -22.71 18.76 -3.33
N LYS A 4 -21.84 19.56 -3.96
CA LYS A 4 -22.15 20.42 -5.10
C LYS A 4 -21.80 19.76 -6.43
N SER A 5 -20.64 19.09 -6.49
CA SER A 5 -20.16 18.47 -7.72
C SER A 5 -19.18 17.34 -7.42
N VAL A 6 -19.07 16.44 -8.39
CA VAL A 6 -18.07 15.36 -8.46
C VAL A 6 -17.35 15.45 -9.80
N TYR A 7 -16.03 15.23 -9.81
CA TYR A 7 -15.24 15.28 -11.03
C TYR A 7 -14.11 14.25 -10.99
N ALA A 8 -14.05 13.38 -11.99
CA ALA A 8 -13.02 12.35 -12.08
C ALA A 8 -12.22 12.49 -13.38
N TYR A 9 -10.91 12.33 -13.28
CA TYR A 9 -10.00 12.40 -14.41
C TYR A 9 -8.80 11.47 -14.21
N LEU A 10 -8.16 11.05 -15.30
CA LEU A 10 -6.95 10.26 -15.31
C LEU A 10 -5.77 11.13 -15.71
N HIS A 11 -4.67 11.01 -14.96
CA HIS A 11 -3.42 11.67 -15.30
C HIS A 11 -2.29 10.65 -15.45
N LYS A 12 -1.49 10.81 -16.51
CA LYS A 12 -0.26 10.03 -16.71
C LYS A 12 0.88 10.76 -16.04
N LEU A 13 1.49 10.10 -15.07
CA LEU A 13 2.62 10.65 -14.33
C LEU A 13 3.88 9.89 -14.71
N PRO A 14 4.95 10.59 -15.15
CA PRO A 14 6.23 9.95 -15.41
C PRO A 14 6.85 9.48 -14.11
N ILE A 15 7.52 8.32 -14.12
CA ILE A 15 8.37 7.87 -13.02
C ILE A 15 9.82 8.34 -13.23
N THR A 16 10.51 8.57 -12.12
CA THR A 16 11.90 9.09 -12.13
C THR A 16 12.89 8.10 -12.74
N LYS A 17 12.72 6.80 -12.42
CA LYS A 17 13.57 5.72 -12.93
C LYS A 17 12.70 4.51 -13.30
N PRO A 18 12.75 4.02 -14.56
CA PRO A 18 12.12 2.75 -14.91
C PRO A 18 12.66 1.61 -14.04
N TYR A 19 11.77 0.69 -13.64
CA TYR A 19 12.17 -0.48 -12.87
C TYR A 19 11.45 -1.74 -13.35
N THR A 20 12.02 -2.92 -13.04
CA THR A 20 11.50 -4.20 -13.45
C THR A 20 11.08 -5.02 -12.25
N ILE A 21 9.87 -5.56 -12.30
CA ILE A 21 9.35 -6.60 -11.42
C ILE A 21 9.37 -7.94 -12.17
N ALA A 22 9.04 -9.05 -11.51
CA ALA A 22 9.18 -10.41 -12.07
C ALA A 22 8.54 -10.61 -13.47
N TYR A 23 7.56 -9.79 -13.86
CA TYR A 23 6.80 -9.98 -15.11
C TYR A 23 6.56 -8.71 -15.94
N LYS A 24 7.08 -7.53 -15.52
CA LYS A 24 6.86 -6.27 -16.25
C LYS A 24 7.91 -5.21 -15.93
N THR A 25 8.25 -4.38 -16.93
CA THR A 25 8.98 -3.12 -16.75
C THR A 25 8.01 -1.95 -16.70
N ILE A 26 8.12 -1.13 -15.66
CA ILE A 26 7.29 0.05 -15.41
C ILE A 26 8.07 1.30 -15.85
N THR A 27 7.46 2.13 -16.67
CA THR A 27 8.05 3.36 -17.23
C THR A 27 7.20 4.60 -16.97
N GLU A 28 5.90 4.43 -16.74
CA GLU A 28 4.93 5.47 -16.40
C GLU A 28 3.86 4.88 -15.49
N THR A 29 3.22 5.72 -14.71
CA THR A 29 2.04 5.35 -13.93
C THR A 29 0.82 6.16 -14.39
N ARG A 30 -0.38 5.58 -14.22
CA ARG A 30 -1.67 6.16 -14.61
C ARG A 30 -2.54 6.24 -13.39
N ILE A 31 -2.71 7.45 -12.88
CA ILE A 31 -3.44 7.68 -11.65
C ILE A 31 -4.77 8.35 -11.97
N VAL A 32 -5.85 7.79 -11.43
CA VAL A 32 -7.18 8.39 -11.49
C VAL A 32 -7.36 9.24 -10.24
N PHE A 33 -7.84 10.45 -10.43
CA PHE A 33 -8.21 11.37 -9.35
C PHE A 33 -9.72 11.59 -9.33
N LEU A 34 -10.27 11.70 -8.13
CA LEU A 34 -11.66 12.06 -7.88
C LEU A 34 -11.70 13.28 -6.95
N GLU A 35 -12.38 14.33 -7.39
CA GLU A 35 -12.65 15.53 -6.60
C GLU A 35 -14.12 15.58 -6.24
N ILE A 36 -14.45 15.75 -4.96
CA ILE A 36 -15.81 15.94 -4.45
C ILE A 36 -15.84 17.31 -3.76
N MET A 37 -16.68 18.20 -4.26
CA MET A 37 -16.76 19.59 -3.76
C MET A 37 -18.09 19.85 -3.06
N LEU A 38 -18.05 20.54 -1.93
CA LEU A 38 -19.22 21.04 -1.20
C LEU A 38 -19.67 22.40 -1.71
N GLU A 39 -20.89 22.82 -1.35
CA GLU A 39 -21.47 24.11 -1.70
C GLU A 39 -20.63 25.32 -1.25
N ASN A 40 -19.85 25.18 -0.16
CA ASN A 40 -18.94 26.23 0.34
C ASN A 40 -17.57 26.24 -0.35
N GLY A 41 -17.35 25.39 -1.35
CA GLY A 41 -16.08 25.27 -2.08
C GLY A 41 -15.05 24.32 -1.46
N LEU A 42 -15.31 23.73 -0.27
CA LEU A 42 -14.42 22.75 0.33
C LEU A 42 -14.35 21.51 -0.56
N THR A 43 -13.15 21.05 -0.88
CA THR A 43 -12.94 19.93 -1.80
C THR A 43 -12.14 18.82 -1.14
N GLY A 44 -12.63 17.60 -1.24
CA GLY A 44 -11.91 16.37 -0.92
C GLY A 44 -11.39 15.73 -2.19
N ILE A 45 -10.19 15.15 -2.13
CA ILE A 45 -9.52 14.51 -3.26
C ILE A 45 -9.18 13.07 -2.89
N GLY A 46 -9.56 12.14 -3.77
CA GLY A 46 -9.13 10.75 -3.73
C GLY A 46 -8.32 10.40 -4.97
N SER A 47 -7.49 9.38 -4.88
CA SER A 47 -6.77 8.87 -6.03
C SER A 47 -6.75 7.34 -6.05
N ALA A 48 -6.57 6.76 -7.25
CA ALA A 48 -6.43 5.34 -7.42
C ALA A 48 -5.48 4.98 -8.56
N ASN A 49 -4.67 3.96 -8.30
CA ASN A 49 -3.86 3.24 -9.30
C ASN A 49 -3.93 1.73 -9.00
N PRO A 50 -5.06 1.06 -9.29
CA PRO A 50 -5.20 -0.37 -9.06
C PRO A 50 -4.27 -1.16 -9.97
N PHE A 51 -3.74 -2.26 -9.45
CA PHE A 51 -2.87 -3.16 -10.21
C PHE A 51 -3.68 -4.34 -10.74
N SER A 52 -3.98 -4.32 -12.03
CA SER A 52 -4.94 -5.24 -12.66
C SER A 52 -4.57 -6.73 -12.52
N ALA A 53 -3.29 -7.07 -12.46
CA ALA A 53 -2.84 -8.44 -12.25
C ALA A 53 -3.24 -9.00 -10.86
N VAL A 54 -3.50 -8.13 -9.88
CA VAL A 54 -3.89 -8.53 -8.51
C VAL A 54 -5.39 -8.41 -8.30
N VAL A 55 -5.99 -7.29 -8.71
CA VAL A 55 -7.40 -6.98 -8.39
C VAL A 55 -8.35 -7.05 -9.59
N GLY A 56 -7.84 -7.26 -10.80
CA GLY A 56 -8.66 -7.35 -12.02
C GLY A 56 -9.18 -6.02 -12.53
N GLU A 57 -8.91 -4.90 -11.86
CA GLU A 57 -9.31 -3.55 -12.26
C GLU A 57 -8.14 -2.76 -12.84
N THR A 58 -8.38 -1.97 -13.89
CA THR A 58 -7.39 -1.05 -14.47
C THR A 58 -7.74 0.40 -14.15
N PRO A 59 -6.77 1.35 -14.22
CA PRO A 59 -7.06 2.77 -14.06
C PRO A 59 -8.13 3.30 -15.03
N GLU A 60 -8.18 2.78 -16.26
CA GLU A 60 -9.19 3.15 -17.25
C GLU A 60 -10.61 2.68 -16.84
N GLN A 61 -10.71 1.48 -16.28
CA GLN A 61 -11.97 0.97 -15.71
C GLN A 61 -12.40 1.79 -14.49
N THR A 62 -11.46 2.12 -13.61
CA THR A 62 -11.71 3.02 -12.49
C THR A 62 -12.28 4.36 -12.96
N LEU A 63 -11.66 5.00 -13.96
CA LEU A 63 -12.16 6.25 -14.53
C LEU A 63 -13.57 6.08 -15.11
N ALA A 64 -13.79 5.04 -15.91
CA ALA A 64 -15.11 4.77 -16.50
C ALA A 64 -16.19 4.55 -15.44
N ASN A 65 -15.87 3.83 -14.35
CA ASN A 65 -16.78 3.64 -13.23
C ASN A 65 -17.13 4.97 -12.54
N LEU A 66 -16.14 5.81 -12.25
CA LEU A 66 -16.34 7.11 -11.61
C LEU A 66 -17.11 8.09 -12.50
N GLN A 67 -17.06 7.93 -13.82
CA GLN A 67 -17.79 8.73 -14.81
C GLN A 67 -19.11 8.10 -15.28
N SER A 68 -19.54 6.98 -14.69
CA SER A 68 -20.74 6.24 -15.11
C SER A 68 -22.07 6.94 -14.80
N GLY A 69 -22.06 8.09 -14.12
CA GLY A 69 -23.25 8.79 -13.64
C GLY A 69 -23.70 8.34 -12.23
N PHE A 70 -23.18 7.25 -11.68
CA PHE A 70 -23.55 6.80 -10.33
C PHE A 70 -23.25 7.85 -9.26
N LEU A 71 -22.10 8.55 -9.37
CA LEU A 71 -21.72 9.58 -8.39
C LEU A 71 -22.59 10.85 -8.48
N ASP A 72 -23.33 11.05 -9.57
CA ASP A 72 -24.28 12.17 -9.69
C ASP A 72 -25.42 12.07 -8.67
N GLU A 73 -25.74 10.83 -8.23
CA GLU A 73 -26.75 10.59 -7.18
C GLU A 73 -26.30 11.14 -5.80
N PHE A 74 -25.00 11.43 -5.64
CA PHE A 74 -24.45 12.00 -4.41
C PHE A 74 -24.60 13.53 -4.35
N ILE A 75 -24.83 14.19 -5.49
CA ILE A 75 -25.05 15.64 -5.56
C ILE A 75 -26.29 15.99 -4.74
N GLY A 76 -26.18 17.02 -3.91
CA GLY A 76 -27.22 17.45 -2.98
C GLY A 76 -27.32 16.65 -1.68
N LYS A 77 -26.59 15.52 -1.52
CA LYS A 77 -26.50 14.78 -0.26
C LYS A 77 -25.62 15.52 0.75
N ASP A 78 -25.92 15.33 2.03
CA ASP A 78 -25.13 15.91 3.11
C ASP A 78 -23.85 15.11 3.34
N ILE A 79 -22.68 15.79 3.48
CA ILE A 79 -21.38 15.14 3.72
C ILE A 79 -21.36 14.28 4.99
N ARG A 80 -22.19 14.55 5.98
CA ARG A 80 -22.33 13.74 7.20
C ARG A 80 -22.83 12.32 6.94
N LEU A 81 -23.35 12.06 5.73
CA LEU A 81 -23.73 10.72 5.25
C LEU A 81 -22.56 9.96 4.61
N PHE A 82 -21.32 10.45 4.69
CA PHE A 82 -20.16 9.93 3.94
C PHE A 82 -20.01 8.40 4.04
N ASN A 83 -20.17 7.80 5.22
CA ASN A 83 -20.11 6.35 5.39
C ASN A 83 -21.21 5.61 4.63
N SER A 84 -22.44 6.17 4.62
CA SER A 84 -23.55 5.59 3.87
C SER A 84 -23.33 5.70 2.36
N LEU A 85 -22.71 6.80 1.90
CA LEU A 85 -22.37 7.01 0.49
C LEU A 85 -21.24 6.06 0.05
N ILE A 86 -20.21 5.86 0.88
CA ILE A 86 -19.15 4.84 0.66
C ILE A 86 -19.77 3.45 0.58
N HIS A 87 -20.67 3.11 1.50
CA HIS A 87 -21.36 1.81 1.49
C HIS A 87 -22.21 1.60 0.24
N SER A 88 -22.92 2.63 -0.22
CA SER A 88 -23.68 2.61 -1.46
C SER A 88 -22.76 2.35 -2.66
N ALA A 89 -21.61 3.03 -2.71
CA ALA A 89 -20.59 2.79 -3.74
C ALA A 89 -20.03 1.34 -3.68
N ALA A 90 -19.75 0.81 -2.49
CA ALA A 90 -19.28 -0.56 -2.31
C ALA A 90 -20.32 -1.60 -2.79
N THR A 91 -21.59 -1.31 -2.62
CA THR A 91 -22.69 -2.16 -3.12
C THR A 91 -22.79 -2.09 -4.65
N HIS A 92 -22.56 -0.91 -5.24
CA HIS A 92 -22.66 -0.71 -6.69
C HIS A 92 -21.42 -1.24 -7.44
N PHE A 93 -20.22 -1.12 -6.84
CA PHE A 93 -18.93 -1.52 -7.41
C PHE A 93 -18.24 -2.66 -6.63
N PRO A 94 -18.89 -3.82 -6.39
CA PRO A 94 -18.43 -4.82 -5.42
C PRO A 94 -17.09 -5.51 -5.76
N LYS A 95 -16.59 -5.34 -6.98
CA LYS A 95 -15.34 -5.95 -7.48
C LYS A 95 -14.38 -4.91 -8.08
N GLN A 96 -14.50 -3.68 -7.68
CA GLN A 96 -13.73 -2.55 -8.22
C GLN A 96 -13.03 -1.79 -7.08
N PRO A 97 -12.01 -2.41 -6.45
CA PRO A 97 -11.39 -1.84 -5.25
C PRO A 97 -10.65 -0.53 -5.52
N GLY A 98 -10.13 -0.31 -6.73
CA GLY A 98 -9.54 0.97 -7.13
C GLY A 98 -10.59 2.09 -7.19
N THR A 99 -11.74 1.81 -7.81
CA THR A 99 -12.88 2.74 -7.83
C THR A 99 -13.33 3.10 -6.41
N LEU A 100 -13.47 2.07 -5.54
CA LEU A 100 -13.85 2.29 -4.15
C LEU A 100 -12.79 3.06 -3.38
N ALA A 101 -11.51 2.80 -3.61
CA ALA A 101 -10.43 3.52 -2.93
C ALA A 101 -10.45 5.02 -3.27
N ALA A 102 -10.65 5.39 -4.55
CA ALA A 102 -10.78 6.80 -4.93
C ALA A 102 -11.97 7.49 -4.23
N ILE A 103 -13.13 6.83 -4.17
CA ILE A 103 -14.34 7.35 -3.52
C ILE A 103 -14.14 7.48 -2.01
N ASP A 104 -13.66 6.42 -1.38
CA ASP A 104 -13.44 6.34 0.07
C ASP A 104 -12.43 7.41 0.55
N ILE A 105 -11.29 7.53 -0.14
CA ILE A 105 -10.25 8.52 0.19
C ILE A 105 -10.81 9.94 0.04
N ALA A 106 -11.52 10.23 -1.08
CA ALA A 106 -12.09 11.56 -1.31
C ALA A 106 -13.10 11.95 -0.22
N PHE A 107 -13.94 11.01 0.21
CA PHE A 107 -14.90 11.26 1.28
C PHE A 107 -14.25 11.45 2.65
N HIS A 108 -13.23 10.67 2.97
CA HIS A 108 -12.49 10.83 4.22
C HIS A 108 -11.75 12.17 4.28
N ASP A 109 -11.07 12.54 3.18
CA ASP A 109 -10.41 13.84 3.07
C ASP A 109 -11.41 14.99 3.24
N LEU A 110 -12.54 14.93 2.51
CA LEU A 110 -13.57 15.96 2.54
C LEU A 110 -14.25 16.07 3.91
N PHE A 111 -14.64 14.94 4.51
CA PHE A 111 -15.34 14.94 5.78
C PHE A 111 -14.44 15.44 6.92
N CYS A 112 -13.16 15.03 6.93
CA CYS A 112 -12.23 15.50 7.93
C CYS A 112 -11.82 16.97 7.73
N LYS A 113 -11.77 17.46 6.48
CA LYS A 113 -11.66 18.91 6.20
C LYS A 113 -12.91 19.68 6.72
N TYR A 114 -14.10 19.11 6.54
CA TYR A 114 -15.34 19.69 7.09
C TYR A 114 -15.35 19.74 8.63
N LEU A 115 -14.71 18.78 9.29
CA LEU A 115 -14.56 18.75 10.75
C LEU A 115 -13.34 19.54 11.25
N GLU A 116 -12.50 20.06 10.33
CA GLU A 116 -11.25 20.77 10.63
C GLU A 116 -10.22 19.91 11.43
N ILE A 117 -10.21 18.59 11.22
CA ILE A 117 -9.28 17.66 11.84
C ILE A 117 -8.56 16.79 10.79
N PRO A 118 -7.35 16.27 11.08
CA PRO A 118 -6.70 15.25 10.25
C PRO A 118 -7.51 13.94 10.24
N VAL A 119 -7.45 13.18 9.13
CA VAL A 119 -8.06 11.83 9.06
C VAL A 119 -7.50 10.89 10.13
N LEU A 120 -6.21 11.00 10.44
CA LEU A 120 -5.57 10.25 11.52
C LEU A 120 -6.22 10.50 12.87
N ASP A 121 -6.53 11.76 13.19
CA ASP A 121 -7.11 12.15 14.48
C ASP A 121 -8.60 11.79 14.55
N PHE A 122 -9.30 11.77 13.41
CA PHE A 122 -10.68 11.25 13.33
C PHE A 122 -10.77 9.79 13.78
N TYR A 123 -9.78 8.98 13.46
CA TYR A 123 -9.73 7.57 13.86
C TYR A 123 -9.01 7.32 15.20
N GLY A 124 -8.27 8.29 15.69
CA GLY A 124 -7.46 8.19 16.89
C GLY A 124 -6.06 7.66 16.63
N ARG A 125 -5.09 8.50 16.91
CA ARG A 125 -3.66 8.27 16.71
C ARG A 125 -3.13 7.15 17.60
N GLN A 126 -2.47 6.14 17.00
CA GLN A 126 -1.84 5.00 17.66
C GLN A 126 -0.32 4.98 17.46
N LYS A 127 0.17 5.66 16.44
CA LYS A 127 1.60 5.79 16.09
C LYS A 127 1.89 7.23 15.71
N ASP A 128 3.11 7.68 16.00
CA ASP A 128 3.56 9.02 15.64
C ASP A 128 4.40 9.01 14.35
N ASN A 129 5.25 8.01 14.20
CA ASN A 129 6.08 7.78 13.01
C ASN A 129 6.57 6.33 12.96
N LEU A 130 6.87 5.86 11.77
CA LEU A 130 7.53 4.58 11.49
C LEU A 130 8.44 4.74 10.27
N PRO A 131 9.53 3.96 10.19
CA PRO A 131 10.36 3.95 9.01
C PRO A 131 9.64 3.24 7.86
N THR A 132 9.75 3.80 6.64
CA THR A 132 9.31 3.12 5.42
C THR A 132 10.48 2.42 4.75
N SER A 133 10.21 1.30 4.07
CA SER A 133 11.17 0.73 3.12
C SER A 133 11.21 1.53 1.82
N VAL A 134 12.27 1.31 1.06
CA VAL A 134 12.41 1.74 -0.32
C VAL A 134 12.74 0.53 -1.17
N THR A 135 12.12 0.42 -2.34
CA THR A 135 12.14 -0.77 -3.18
C THR A 135 13.30 -0.74 -4.17
N ILE A 136 14.04 -1.87 -4.27
CA ILE A 136 15.03 -2.13 -5.32
C ILE A 136 14.50 -3.26 -6.20
N GLY A 137 14.30 -2.98 -7.49
CA GLY A 137 13.91 -3.95 -8.50
C GLY A 137 15.01 -5.00 -8.78
N ILE A 138 14.63 -6.05 -9.50
CA ILE A 138 15.58 -7.12 -9.90
C ILE A 138 16.54 -6.57 -10.96
N LYS A 139 17.83 -6.54 -10.67
CA LYS A 139 18.92 -6.09 -11.56
C LYS A 139 20.26 -6.70 -11.15
N GLU A 140 21.32 -6.33 -11.85
CA GLU A 140 22.66 -6.75 -11.52
C GLU A 140 23.08 -6.28 -10.12
N ILE A 141 23.83 -7.11 -9.39
CA ILE A 141 24.16 -6.85 -7.98
C ILE A 141 24.89 -5.53 -7.77
N LYS A 142 25.74 -5.12 -8.71
CA LYS A 142 26.46 -3.84 -8.63
C LYS A 142 25.52 -2.64 -8.70
N GLU A 143 24.50 -2.73 -9.55
CA GLU A 143 23.47 -1.70 -9.68
C GLU A 143 22.59 -1.62 -8.43
N MET A 144 22.20 -2.80 -7.88
CA MET A 144 21.44 -2.87 -6.63
C MET A 144 22.23 -2.26 -5.46
N GLN A 145 23.54 -2.53 -5.39
CA GLN A 145 24.40 -1.95 -4.37
C GLN A 145 24.55 -0.43 -4.52
N GLN A 146 24.58 0.08 -5.75
CA GLN A 146 24.61 1.52 -6.01
C GLN A 146 23.29 2.18 -5.58
N ASP A 147 22.17 1.61 -5.97
CA ASP A 147 20.85 2.13 -5.54
C ASP A 147 20.72 2.12 -4.00
N ALA A 148 21.17 1.05 -3.34
CA ALA A 148 21.16 0.96 -1.88
C ALA A 148 22.04 2.03 -1.22
N ASP A 149 23.24 2.32 -1.78
CA ASP A 149 24.08 3.42 -1.30
C ASP A 149 23.41 4.78 -1.47
N ASP A 150 22.71 5.00 -2.60
CA ASP A 150 22.02 6.26 -2.87
C ASP A 150 20.80 6.44 -1.95
N TYR A 151 19.99 5.40 -1.75
CA TYR A 151 18.87 5.43 -0.79
C TYR A 151 19.35 5.62 0.66
N TYR A 152 20.47 5.00 1.04
CA TYR A 152 21.06 5.24 2.36
C TYR A 152 21.45 6.72 2.55
N LYS A 153 22.03 7.38 1.54
CA LYS A 153 22.35 8.82 1.57
C LYS A 153 21.11 9.69 1.66
N LEU A 154 20.00 9.26 1.04
CA LEU A 154 18.68 9.92 1.15
C LEU A 154 18.00 9.73 2.51
N GLY A 155 18.60 8.96 3.41
CA GLY A 155 18.10 8.76 4.77
C GLY A 155 17.34 7.45 4.99
N PHE A 156 17.06 6.66 3.96
CA PHE A 156 16.39 5.36 4.12
C PHE A 156 17.22 4.38 4.95
N ARG A 157 16.54 3.55 5.75
CA ARG A 157 17.16 2.57 6.64
C ARG A 157 16.61 1.16 6.44
N ILE A 158 15.70 0.96 5.50
CA ILE A 158 15.10 -0.32 5.16
C ILE A 158 15.08 -0.47 3.65
N LEU A 159 15.66 -1.57 3.14
CA LEU A 159 15.59 -1.95 1.73
C LEU A 159 14.55 -3.05 1.55
N LYS A 160 13.67 -2.90 0.58
CA LYS A 160 12.82 -3.98 0.06
C LYS A 160 13.40 -4.45 -1.27
N ILE A 161 13.80 -5.72 -1.34
CA ILE A 161 14.47 -6.29 -2.50
C ILE A 161 13.47 -7.17 -3.25
N LYS A 162 13.22 -6.87 -4.52
CA LYS A 162 12.42 -7.74 -5.39
C LYS A 162 13.22 -8.99 -5.76
N THR A 163 12.56 -10.14 -5.65
CA THR A 163 13.07 -11.49 -5.88
C THR A 163 12.02 -12.32 -6.63
N GLY A 164 12.17 -13.64 -6.72
CA GLY A 164 11.12 -14.54 -7.23
C GLY A 164 11.30 -15.00 -8.67
N ILE A 165 12.43 -14.72 -9.31
CA ILE A 165 12.75 -15.27 -10.64
C ILE A 165 13.56 -16.55 -10.54
N ASP A 166 14.61 -16.54 -9.73
CA ASP A 166 15.54 -17.67 -9.52
C ASP A 166 16.00 -17.64 -8.06
N ALA A 167 15.64 -18.66 -7.29
CA ALA A 167 15.91 -18.71 -5.86
C ALA A 167 17.41 -18.71 -5.53
N ASP A 168 18.26 -19.33 -6.34
CA ASP A 168 19.70 -19.36 -6.12
C ASP A 168 20.33 -17.99 -6.36
N ALA A 169 19.97 -17.35 -7.45
CA ALA A 169 20.40 -15.99 -7.76
C ALA A 169 19.89 -14.98 -6.72
N ASP A 170 18.67 -15.15 -6.23
CA ASP A 170 18.08 -14.29 -5.20
C ASP A 170 18.79 -14.43 -3.86
N ILE A 171 19.13 -15.66 -3.45
CA ILE A 171 19.96 -15.94 -2.26
C ILE A 171 21.30 -15.21 -2.37
N GLU A 172 21.99 -15.35 -3.51
CA GLU A 172 23.28 -14.68 -3.73
C GLU A 172 23.17 -13.16 -3.63
N ARG A 173 22.15 -12.56 -4.27
CA ARG A 173 21.89 -11.11 -4.23
C ARG A 173 21.65 -10.62 -2.80
N VAL A 174 20.79 -11.32 -2.05
CA VAL A 174 20.42 -10.95 -0.68
C VAL A 174 21.63 -11.07 0.25
N ILE A 175 22.45 -12.14 0.12
CA ILE A 175 23.69 -12.30 0.88
C ILE A 175 24.64 -11.12 0.61
N LYS A 176 24.95 -10.81 -0.66
CA LYS A 176 25.86 -9.73 -1.03
C LYS A 176 25.37 -8.34 -0.58
N LEU A 177 24.05 -8.09 -0.62
CA LEU A 177 23.50 -6.84 -0.10
C LEU A 177 23.58 -6.80 1.44
N SER A 178 23.30 -7.92 2.10
CA SER A 178 23.39 -8.02 3.56
C SER A 178 24.82 -7.82 4.06
N GLU A 179 25.82 -8.44 3.41
CA GLU A 179 27.23 -8.25 3.75
C GLU A 179 27.64 -6.77 3.76
N LYS A 180 27.15 -5.99 2.79
CA LYS A 180 27.50 -4.57 2.66
C LYS A 180 26.65 -3.65 3.55
N PHE A 181 25.36 -3.97 3.75
CA PHE A 181 24.39 -3.03 4.32
C PHE A 181 23.78 -3.44 5.66
N SER A 182 23.89 -4.69 6.14
CA SER A 182 23.19 -5.16 7.36
C SER A 182 23.47 -4.37 8.64
N LYS A 183 24.62 -3.67 8.72
CA LYS A 183 24.94 -2.76 9.83
C LYS A 183 24.31 -1.36 9.70
N LYS A 184 23.72 -1.06 8.56
CA LYS A 184 23.19 0.28 8.19
C LYS A 184 21.73 0.25 7.86
N MET A 185 21.23 -0.82 7.28
CA MET A 185 19.87 -0.96 6.76
C MET A 185 19.33 -2.36 7.04
N LEU A 186 18.06 -2.43 7.41
CA LEU A 186 17.30 -3.68 7.44
C LEU A 186 16.96 -4.13 6.02
N ILE A 187 16.78 -5.43 5.84
CA ILE A 187 16.43 -6.02 4.53
C ILE A 187 15.11 -6.76 4.65
N ARG A 188 14.20 -6.44 3.74
CA ARG A 188 12.97 -7.15 3.40
C ARG A 188 13.10 -7.72 2.00
N VAL A 189 12.44 -8.81 1.72
CA VAL A 189 12.36 -9.36 0.37
C VAL A 189 10.91 -9.53 -0.06
N ASP A 190 10.67 -9.38 -1.36
CA ASP A 190 9.36 -9.59 -1.96
C ASP A 190 9.53 -10.49 -3.19
N ALA A 191 9.04 -11.71 -3.07
CA ALA A 191 9.17 -12.73 -4.10
C ALA A 191 8.02 -12.69 -5.13
N ASN A 192 7.02 -11.85 -4.95
CA ASN A 192 5.89 -11.67 -5.86
C ASN A 192 5.36 -13.01 -6.41
N GLN A 193 5.13 -14.00 -5.54
CA GLN A 193 4.60 -15.32 -5.87
C GLN A 193 5.56 -16.25 -6.65
N GLY A 194 6.87 -15.93 -6.69
CA GLY A 194 7.82 -16.60 -7.57
C GLY A 194 8.35 -17.93 -7.09
N TYR A 195 8.19 -18.29 -5.81
CA TYR A 195 8.80 -19.48 -5.22
C TYR A 195 7.82 -20.66 -5.14
N THR A 196 8.39 -21.87 -5.27
CA THR A 196 7.78 -23.11 -4.77
C THR A 196 8.06 -23.25 -3.27
N ILE A 197 7.41 -24.21 -2.60
CA ILE A 197 7.70 -24.48 -1.18
C ILE A 197 9.15 -24.91 -0.97
N THR A 198 9.75 -25.65 -1.92
CA THR A 198 11.14 -26.08 -1.87
C THR A 198 12.09 -24.91 -2.01
N ASP A 199 11.81 -23.97 -2.94
CA ASP A 199 12.60 -22.74 -3.12
C ASP A 199 12.54 -21.87 -1.86
N LEU A 200 11.35 -21.72 -1.27
CA LEU A 200 11.16 -20.96 -0.04
C LEU A 200 11.93 -21.56 1.14
N GLN A 201 11.86 -22.89 1.33
CA GLN A 201 12.62 -23.57 2.38
C GLN A 201 14.11 -23.36 2.21
N LYS A 202 14.63 -23.54 0.98
CA LYS A 202 16.02 -23.29 0.63
C LYS A 202 16.44 -21.84 0.88
N PHE A 203 15.58 -20.89 0.48
CA PHE A 203 15.81 -19.46 0.68
C PHE A 203 15.90 -19.12 2.18
N ILE A 204 14.93 -19.56 2.99
CA ILE A 204 14.91 -19.33 4.44
C ILE A 204 16.14 -19.94 5.11
N GLU A 205 16.48 -21.20 4.79
CA GLU A 205 17.66 -21.87 5.36
C GLU A 205 18.95 -21.12 5.04
N SER A 206 19.15 -20.76 3.76
CA SER A 206 20.36 -20.09 3.29
C SER A 206 20.52 -18.66 3.82
N THR A 207 19.40 -17.97 4.13
CA THR A 207 19.41 -16.58 4.59
C THR A 207 19.10 -16.39 6.08
N SER A 208 18.89 -17.49 6.83
CA SER A 208 18.49 -17.48 8.24
C SER A 208 19.43 -16.67 9.16
N HIS A 209 20.72 -16.65 8.82
CA HIS A 209 21.78 -15.95 9.57
C HIS A 209 21.87 -14.44 9.27
N LEU A 210 21.14 -13.94 8.25
CA LEU A 210 21.22 -12.55 7.79
C LEU A 210 20.30 -11.60 8.55
N GLY A 211 19.31 -12.12 9.30
CA GLY A 211 18.37 -11.30 10.05
C GLY A 211 17.38 -10.53 9.15
N LEU A 212 16.90 -11.18 8.08
CA LEU A 212 15.84 -10.60 7.24
C LEU A 212 14.61 -10.27 8.07
N GLU A 213 14.03 -9.10 7.84
CA GLU A 213 12.88 -8.64 8.61
C GLU A 213 11.58 -9.30 8.14
N LEU A 214 11.36 -9.38 6.82
CA LEU A 214 10.14 -9.92 6.20
C LEU A 214 10.46 -10.62 4.87
N ILE A 215 9.61 -11.61 4.52
CA ILE A 215 9.56 -12.30 3.22
C ILE A 215 8.12 -12.19 2.71
N GLU A 216 7.91 -11.34 1.71
CA GLU A 216 6.58 -11.01 1.19
C GLU A 216 6.19 -11.95 0.05
N GLN A 217 4.95 -12.41 0.10
CA GLN A 217 4.23 -13.25 -0.86
C GLN A 217 5.13 -14.25 -1.61
N PRO A 218 5.75 -15.21 -0.90
CA PRO A 218 6.70 -16.11 -1.52
C PRO A 218 6.05 -17.06 -2.54
N MET A 219 4.80 -17.47 -2.30
CA MET A 219 4.10 -18.47 -3.10
C MET A 219 2.86 -17.90 -3.79
N LYS A 220 2.41 -18.58 -4.85
CA LYS A 220 1.21 -18.23 -5.60
C LYS A 220 -0.03 -18.26 -4.73
N VAL A 221 -0.95 -17.31 -4.98
CA VAL A 221 -2.28 -17.27 -4.38
C VAL A 221 -2.99 -18.62 -4.59
N GLY A 222 -3.61 -19.14 -3.52
CA GLY A 222 -4.26 -20.46 -3.47
C GLY A 222 -3.34 -21.60 -3.02
N GLN A 223 -2.04 -21.35 -2.89
CA GLN A 223 -1.04 -22.32 -2.44
C GLN A 223 -0.62 -22.12 -0.97
N GLU A 224 -1.31 -21.25 -0.22
CA GLU A 224 -0.97 -20.90 1.17
C GLU A 224 -0.97 -22.12 2.11
N HIS A 225 -1.72 -23.18 1.77
CA HIS A 225 -1.79 -24.41 2.55
C HIS A 225 -0.44 -25.15 2.60
N PHE A 226 0.43 -24.99 1.59
CA PHE A 226 1.78 -25.57 1.62
C PHE A 226 2.67 -24.91 2.68
N LEU A 227 2.39 -23.69 3.11
CA LEU A 227 3.15 -23.00 4.17
C LEU A 227 2.99 -23.67 5.54
N SER A 228 2.00 -24.56 5.69
CA SER A 228 1.77 -25.34 6.93
C SER A 228 2.95 -26.23 7.33
N VAL A 229 3.82 -26.62 6.39
CA VAL A 229 5.01 -27.42 6.68
C VAL A 229 6.14 -26.63 7.35
N LEU A 230 6.07 -25.29 7.30
CA LEU A 230 7.10 -24.42 7.88
C LEU A 230 6.91 -24.31 9.40
N PRO A 231 8.02 -24.22 10.15
CA PRO A 231 7.98 -23.88 11.57
C PRO A 231 7.31 -22.53 11.83
N GLU A 232 6.68 -22.38 12.98
CA GLU A 232 5.99 -21.13 13.37
C GLU A 232 6.92 -19.91 13.34
N LYS A 233 8.20 -20.07 13.70
CA LYS A 233 9.20 -18.98 13.64
C LYS A 233 9.39 -18.45 12.23
N ASP A 234 9.35 -19.31 11.21
CA ASP A 234 9.55 -18.94 9.82
C ASP A 234 8.27 -18.33 9.22
N LYS A 235 7.09 -18.86 9.58
CA LYS A 235 5.80 -18.27 9.19
C LYS A 235 5.60 -16.84 9.72
N LYS A 236 6.22 -16.48 10.85
CA LYS A 236 6.22 -15.11 11.38
C LYS A 236 6.93 -14.10 10.48
N LEU A 237 7.89 -14.55 9.66
CA LEU A 237 8.58 -13.71 8.69
C LEU A 237 7.74 -13.49 7.42
N LEU A 238 6.73 -14.35 7.17
CA LEU A 238 5.96 -14.33 5.94
C LEU A 238 4.87 -13.26 5.96
N VAL A 239 4.75 -12.56 4.83
CA VAL A 239 3.75 -11.51 4.62
C VAL A 239 2.79 -11.91 3.50
N ALA A 240 1.48 -11.76 3.73
CA ALA A 240 0.47 -11.89 2.68
C ALA A 240 0.30 -10.56 1.95
N ASP A 241 0.55 -10.53 0.62
CA ASP A 241 0.22 -9.39 -0.26
C ASP A 241 -0.89 -9.77 -1.25
N GLU A 242 -0.60 -10.49 -2.31
CA GLU A 242 -1.59 -10.86 -3.34
C GLU A 242 -2.67 -11.81 -2.80
N SER A 243 -2.37 -12.58 -1.76
CA SER A 243 -3.35 -13.43 -1.06
C SER A 243 -4.34 -12.63 -0.19
N LEU A 244 -4.04 -11.36 0.09
CA LEU A 244 -4.83 -10.48 0.96
C LEU A 244 -5.41 -9.31 0.17
N ILE A 245 -6.66 -9.40 -0.25
CA ILE A 245 -7.29 -8.36 -1.07
C ILE A 245 -8.46 -7.64 -0.36
N ASP A 246 -9.11 -8.29 0.61
CA ASP A 246 -10.29 -7.78 1.31
C ASP A 246 -10.45 -8.40 2.71
N ALA A 247 -11.47 -7.98 3.45
CA ALA A 247 -11.79 -8.52 4.76
C ALA A 247 -12.12 -10.02 4.72
N LYS A 248 -12.69 -10.54 3.62
CA LYS A 248 -13.01 -11.95 3.46
C LYS A 248 -11.75 -12.80 3.33
N SER A 249 -10.78 -12.37 2.54
CA SER A 249 -9.46 -13.02 2.45
C SER A 249 -8.70 -12.93 3.77
N ALA A 250 -8.74 -11.78 4.45
CA ALA A 250 -8.15 -11.61 5.78
C ALA A 250 -8.75 -12.61 6.80
N TRP A 251 -10.07 -12.75 6.83
CA TRP A 251 -10.75 -13.73 7.66
C TRP A 251 -10.31 -15.16 7.34
N LYS A 252 -10.23 -15.53 6.06
CA LYS A 252 -9.79 -16.86 5.63
C LYS A 252 -8.37 -17.16 6.09
N LEU A 253 -7.44 -16.21 5.89
CA LEU A 253 -6.03 -16.34 6.23
C LEU A 253 -5.76 -16.28 7.74
N SER A 254 -6.68 -15.75 8.54
CA SER A 254 -6.57 -15.69 10.00
C SER A 254 -6.86 -17.01 10.70
N ASN A 255 -7.45 -18.01 10.00
CA ASN A 255 -7.72 -19.33 10.55
C ASN A 255 -6.42 -20.11 10.78
N LYS A 256 -6.40 -20.90 11.86
CA LYS A 256 -5.25 -21.77 12.18
C LYS A 256 -5.25 -23.04 11.34
N PRO A 257 -4.07 -23.53 10.90
CA PRO A 257 -2.76 -22.92 11.08
C PRO A 257 -2.58 -21.68 10.19
N GLN A 258 -2.23 -20.54 10.79
CA GLN A 258 -2.03 -19.30 10.06
C GLN A 258 -0.82 -19.42 9.12
N PRO A 259 -0.98 -19.12 7.81
CA PRO A 259 0.13 -19.20 6.86
C PRO A 259 1.09 -18.01 6.93
N PHE A 260 0.64 -16.85 7.42
CA PHE A 260 1.38 -15.61 7.46
C PHE A 260 1.36 -14.97 8.85
N GLY A 261 2.50 -14.39 9.25
CA GLY A 261 2.61 -13.60 10.49
C GLY A 261 2.23 -12.13 10.31
N THR A 262 2.18 -11.66 9.07
CA THR A 262 1.95 -10.24 8.74
C THR A 262 1.04 -10.11 7.52
N TYR A 263 0.19 -9.07 7.51
CA TYR A 263 -0.69 -8.71 6.40
C TYR A 263 -0.22 -7.41 5.76
N ASN A 264 0.07 -7.44 4.45
CA ASN A 264 0.33 -6.22 3.67
C ASN A 264 -0.98 -5.64 3.15
N ILE A 265 -1.42 -4.55 3.76
CA ILE A 265 -2.62 -3.81 3.37
C ILE A 265 -2.23 -2.74 2.34
N LYS A 266 -2.90 -2.76 1.18
CA LYS A 266 -2.84 -1.68 0.18
C LYS A 266 -4.24 -1.15 -0.05
N LEU A 267 -4.44 0.16 0.00
CA LEU A 267 -5.75 0.77 -0.20
C LEU A 267 -6.37 0.39 -1.55
N MET A 268 -5.51 0.20 -2.56
CA MET A 268 -5.91 -0.21 -3.91
C MET A 268 -6.45 -1.65 -3.99
N LYS A 269 -6.17 -2.49 -2.99
CA LYS A 269 -6.74 -3.84 -2.88
C LYS A 269 -7.98 -3.86 -2.01
N SER A 270 -7.95 -3.11 -0.92
CA SER A 270 -9.00 -3.14 0.11
C SER A 270 -10.19 -2.21 -0.16
N GLY A 271 -10.13 -1.39 -1.20
CA GLY A 271 -11.21 -0.43 -1.50
C GLY A 271 -11.18 0.82 -0.61
N GLY A 272 -9.99 1.27 -0.19
CA GLY A 272 -9.79 2.48 0.59
C GLY A 272 -9.59 2.24 2.08
N ILE A 273 -9.72 3.31 2.87
CA ILE A 273 -9.47 3.33 4.32
C ILE A 273 -10.48 2.44 5.07
N ALA A 274 -11.76 2.48 4.71
CA ALA A 274 -12.79 1.69 5.36
C ALA A 274 -12.50 0.19 5.28
N GLY A 275 -12.28 -0.36 4.08
CA GLY A 275 -11.95 -1.77 3.88
C GLY A 275 -10.60 -2.16 4.50
N ALA A 276 -9.60 -1.28 4.45
CA ALA A 276 -8.31 -1.50 5.11
C ALA A 276 -8.45 -1.65 6.62
N ARG A 277 -9.31 -0.86 7.25
CA ARG A 277 -9.58 -0.94 8.70
C ARG A 277 -10.33 -2.21 9.10
N GLU A 278 -11.22 -2.72 8.24
CA GLU A 278 -11.85 -4.04 8.47
C GLU A 278 -10.79 -5.15 8.51
N ILE A 279 -9.85 -5.15 7.55
CA ILE A 279 -8.71 -6.08 7.55
C ILE A 279 -7.88 -5.92 8.82
N ALA A 280 -7.57 -4.68 9.23
CA ALA A 280 -6.76 -4.39 10.41
C ALA A 280 -7.40 -4.93 11.72
N VAL A 281 -8.72 -4.84 11.85
CA VAL A 281 -9.45 -5.39 13.00
C VAL A 281 -9.38 -6.92 13.03
N ILE A 282 -9.55 -7.58 11.89
CA ILE A 282 -9.41 -9.04 11.77
C ILE A 282 -7.99 -9.48 12.15
N ALA A 283 -6.97 -8.82 11.57
CA ALA A 283 -5.57 -9.10 11.86
C ALA A 283 -5.24 -8.95 13.36
N LYS A 284 -5.70 -7.85 13.98
CA LYS A 284 -5.51 -7.60 15.42
C LYS A 284 -6.08 -8.71 16.28
N ASN A 285 -7.31 -9.15 16.00
CA ASN A 285 -7.96 -10.22 16.76
C ASN A 285 -7.28 -11.60 16.55
N ALA A 286 -6.62 -11.79 15.42
CA ALA A 286 -5.87 -12.99 15.09
C ALA A 286 -4.40 -12.96 15.57
N GLY A 287 -3.91 -11.85 16.14
CA GLY A 287 -2.52 -11.68 16.55
C GLY A 287 -1.55 -11.54 15.37
N ILE A 288 -2.02 -10.98 14.24
CA ILE A 288 -1.25 -10.77 13.02
C ILE A 288 -0.83 -9.30 12.93
N ASP A 289 0.44 -9.07 12.63
CA ASP A 289 1.00 -7.73 12.45
C ASP A 289 0.54 -7.10 11.12
N LEU A 290 0.57 -5.78 11.03
CA LEU A 290 0.27 -5.05 9.82
C LEU A 290 1.53 -4.46 9.19
N PHE A 291 1.59 -4.62 7.89
CA PHE A 291 2.47 -3.97 6.95
C PHE A 291 1.61 -3.16 5.98
N TRP A 292 1.93 -1.91 5.73
CA TRP A 292 1.17 -1.06 4.82
C TRP A 292 2.00 -0.77 3.60
N GLY A 293 1.53 -1.26 2.46
CA GLY A 293 2.18 -1.10 1.17
C GLY A 293 1.38 -0.24 0.21
N CYS A 294 1.95 -0.05 -0.96
CA CYS A 294 1.37 0.72 -2.05
C CYS A 294 1.73 0.12 -3.42
N ASN A 295 1.21 0.75 -4.46
CA ASN A 295 1.72 0.69 -5.84
C ASN A 295 2.46 2.02 -6.12
N ASP A 296 2.76 2.34 -7.40
CA ASP A 296 3.19 3.69 -7.78
C ASP A 296 1.99 4.64 -7.69
N GLU A 297 1.86 5.34 -6.61
CA GLU A 297 0.67 6.07 -6.22
C GLU A 297 0.97 7.54 -5.95
N SER A 298 -0.06 8.40 -6.13
CA SER A 298 -0.01 9.81 -5.72
C SER A 298 0.15 9.96 -4.21
N ILE A 299 0.74 11.07 -3.79
CA ILE A 299 0.77 11.55 -2.41
C ILE A 299 -0.61 11.47 -1.75
N VAL A 300 -1.71 11.63 -2.51
CA VAL A 300 -3.08 11.51 -2.02
C VAL A 300 -3.35 10.16 -1.35
N SER A 301 -3.15 9.06 -2.08
CA SER A 301 -3.42 7.71 -1.56
C SER A 301 -2.32 7.23 -0.61
N ILE A 302 -1.05 7.63 -0.82
CA ILE A 302 0.03 7.34 0.13
C ILE A 302 -0.26 7.97 1.50
N THR A 303 -0.68 9.23 1.54
CA THR A 303 -1.06 9.90 2.79
C THR A 303 -2.28 9.24 3.44
N ALA A 304 -3.27 8.84 2.64
CA ALA A 304 -4.43 8.10 3.14
C ALA A 304 -4.04 6.77 3.78
N ALA A 305 -3.14 6.02 3.15
CA ALA A 305 -2.58 4.78 3.71
C ALA A 305 -1.79 5.03 5.01
N LEU A 306 -1.00 6.10 5.05
CA LEU A 306 -0.24 6.49 6.24
C LEU A 306 -1.16 6.84 7.42
N HIS A 307 -2.22 7.63 7.19
CA HIS A 307 -3.20 7.98 8.22
C HIS A 307 -3.94 6.75 8.74
N ALA A 308 -4.37 5.84 7.84
CA ALA A 308 -4.98 4.58 8.22
C ALA A 308 -4.01 3.71 9.02
N ALA A 309 -2.75 3.59 8.58
CA ALA A 309 -1.69 2.83 9.24
C ALA A 309 -1.48 3.29 10.68
N TYR A 310 -1.37 4.60 10.89
CA TYR A 310 -1.07 5.16 12.21
C TYR A 310 -2.28 5.19 13.14
N SER A 311 -3.47 4.95 12.63
CA SER A 311 -4.67 4.73 13.43
C SER A 311 -4.86 3.28 13.91
N CYS A 312 -4.00 2.35 13.50
CA CYS A 312 -4.08 0.94 13.83
C CYS A 312 -2.98 0.51 14.81
N SER A 313 -3.36 -0.06 15.96
CA SER A 313 -2.41 -0.40 17.04
C SER A 313 -1.43 -1.52 16.67
N ASN A 314 -1.82 -2.44 15.79
CA ASN A 314 -1.01 -3.56 15.30
C ASN A 314 -0.20 -3.23 14.03
N THR A 315 -0.18 -1.96 13.59
CA THR A 315 0.76 -1.51 12.55
C THR A 315 2.19 -1.63 13.06
N LYS A 316 3.03 -2.31 12.28
CA LYS A 316 4.42 -2.54 12.61
C LYS A 316 5.37 -2.11 11.50
N TYR A 317 4.94 -2.19 10.24
CA TYR A 317 5.79 -1.97 9.08
C TYR A 317 5.13 -1.04 8.07
N LEU A 318 5.96 -0.24 7.37
CA LEU A 318 5.56 0.58 6.22
C LEU A 318 6.41 0.27 5.00
N ASP A 319 5.81 0.40 3.82
CA ASP A 319 6.36 0.31 2.48
C ASP A 319 5.58 1.29 1.59
N LEU A 320 5.63 2.56 1.97
CA LEU A 320 4.86 3.65 1.38
C LEU A 320 5.79 4.57 0.56
N ASP A 321 6.57 3.97 -0.32
CA ASP A 321 7.55 4.62 -1.18
C ASP A 321 7.02 5.04 -2.56
N GLY A 322 5.81 4.59 -2.95
CA GLY A 322 5.29 4.73 -4.32
C GLY A 322 5.18 6.16 -4.85
N SER A 323 5.04 7.18 -4.00
CA SER A 323 5.03 8.58 -4.45
C SER A 323 6.43 9.15 -4.70
N PHE A 324 7.49 8.55 -4.14
CA PHE A 324 8.87 9.00 -4.38
C PHE A 324 9.40 8.60 -5.75
N ASP A 325 8.77 7.61 -6.39
CA ASP A 325 9.09 7.20 -7.75
C ASP A 325 8.46 8.10 -8.81
N LEU A 326 7.51 8.97 -8.44
CA LEU A 326 6.90 9.93 -9.35
C LEU A 326 7.84 11.12 -9.61
N ALA A 327 8.07 11.43 -10.88
CA ALA A 327 8.83 12.64 -11.25
C ALA A 327 8.05 13.94 -10.97
N LYS A 328 6.71 13.84 -10.90
CA LYS A 328 5.80 14.94 -10.58
C LYS A 328 4.47 14.36 -10.08
N ASP A 329 3.86 15.03 -9.11
CA ASP A 329 2.49 14.78 -8.66
C ASP A 329 1.60 16.00 -8.93
N LEU A 330 0.29 15.89 -8.71
CA LEU A 330 -0.70 16.98 -8.82
C LEU A 330 -0.97 17.67 -7.47
N VAL A 331 -0.39 17.12 -6.41
CA VAL A 331 -0.51 17.63 -5.04
C VAL A 331 0.86 17.66 -4.37
N GLU A 332 0.97 18.44 -3.30
CA GLU A 332 2.14 18.47 -2.43
C GLU A 332 1.74 18.46 -0.95
N GLY A 333 2.63 18.07 -0.05
CA GLY A 333 2.37 17.99 1.39
C GLY A 333 1.88 16.61 1.82
N GLY A 334 0.91 16.56 2.74
CA GLY A 334 0.37 15.32 3.33
C GLY A 334 1.27 14.73 4.41
N PHE A 335 2.53 14.48 4.10
CA PHE A 335 3.53 13.96 5.03
C PHE A 335 4.95 14.46 4.71
N GLU A 336 5.86 14.24 5.64
CA GLU A 336 7.29 14.52 5.50
C GLU A 336 8.08 13.21 5.65
N LEU A 337 9.08 13.00 4.78
CA LEU A 337 10.10 11.96 4.96
C LEU A 337 11.33 12.57 5.63
N LYS A 338 11.66 12.08 6.83
CA LYS A 338 12.84 12.52 7.58
C LYS A 338 13.58 11.32 8.15
N ASP A 339 14.85 11.18 7.75
CA ASP A 339 15.71 10.06 8.17
C ASP A 339 15.09 8.68 7.94
N GLY A 340 14.33 8.52 6.83
CA GLY A 340 13.62 7.29 6.47
C GLY A 340 12.30 7.07 7.18
N TYR A 341 11.88 7.96 8.08
CA TYR A 341 10.60 7.91 8.80
C TYR A 341 9.57 8.81 8.13
N LEU A 342 8.31 8.35 8.10
CA LEU A 342 7.19 9.14 7.60
C LEU A 342 6.46 9.84 8.76
N TYR A 343 6.27 11.14 8.62
CA TYR A 343 5.57 12.00 9.57
C TYR A 343 4.35 12.62 8.87
N PRO A 344 3.11 12.23 9.24
CA PRO A 344 1.93 12.91 8.69
C PRO A 344 1.90 14.34 9.23
N ASN A 345 1.50 15.29 8.39
CA ASN A 345 1.25 16.64 8.89
C ASN A 345 -0.06 16.70 9.69
N CYS A 346 -0.26 17.77 10.45
CA CYS A 346 -1.43 17.95 11.32
C CYS A 346 -2.52 18.83 10.70
N LEU A 347 -2.55 18.97 9.35
CA LEU A 347 -3.55 19.77 8.66
C LEU A 347 -4.85 18.97 8.47
N PRO A 348 -6.02 19.66 8.39
CA PRO A 348 -7.31 19.00 8.18
C PRO A 348 -7.35 18.11 6.93
N GLY A 349 -8.14 17.04 7.00
CA GLY A 349 -8.22 16.03 5.96
C GLY A 349 -6.94 15.21 5.90
N LEU A 350 -6.38 15.05 4.71
CA LEU A 350 -5.11 14.37 4.46
C LEU A 350 -3.92 15.34 4.42
N GLY A 351 -4.16 16.65 4.56
CA GLY A 351 -3.12 17.66 4.74
C GLY A 351 -2.25 17.96 3.51
N PHE A 352 -2.62 17.53 2.33
CA PHE A 352 -1.99 17.93 1.08
C PHE A 352 -2.70 19.14 0.44
N GLN A 353 -2.02 19.80 -0.48
CA GLN A 353 -2.54 20.91 -1.29
C GLN A 353 -2.45 20.56 -2.77
N LYS A 354 -3.43 20.99 -3.56
CA LYS A 354 -3.42 20.86 -5.03
C LYS A 354 -2.46 21.88 -5.63
N LEU A 355 -1.61 21.46 -6.57
CA LEU A 355 -0.68 22.29 -7.31
C LEU A 355 -1.35 23.06 -8.45
#